data_2592318aee9ecb2fabfa1959fe0a344a
#
_entry.id   2592318aee9ecb2fabfa1959fe0a344a
#
_cell.length_a   1.000
_cell.length_b   1.000
_cell.length_c   1.000
_cell.angle_alpha   90.00
_cell.angle_beta   90.00
_cell.angle_gamma   90.00
#
_symmetry.space_group_name_H-M   'P 1'
#
loop_
_entity.id
_entity.type
_entity.pdbx_description
1 polymer ?
#
loop_
_entity_poly.entity_id
_entity_poly.type
_entity_poly.pdbx_seq_one_letter_code
_entity_poly.pdbx_strand_id
1 'polypeptide(L)'
;KNTAALYLQADRFVKSLTAEKDYEVDVETKTVTLTPSGIEKAEKGFKIENLYDIQHTSLVHHINQALKANYAMTRDVEYMIATEDGTRDIRNAKIMIIDQFTGRVMPGRAYSDGLHQAIEAKEGVPIKEETETRATITYQNFFRLFNKLAGMTGTAKTEEEEFMMIYNMRVIEIPTNKPVIRDDRNDKIYSTKTNKFKALCAEVVARHSYGQPILIGTVSVETSETLSKMLDRRGIRHNTLNAKNHAKEAEIIARAGQMGAVTIATNMAGRGTDIKLGKGVAEIGGLAVIGSERHESRRIDNQLRGRSGRQGDPGYSVFYVSFDDELMQRFAGEKLQSFSSYLDDDMAIENKMVSRAIENAQKRVEGQNFDSRKHILEYDDVMRQQREIMYKERDEIMSLDNLDDIIKGMFNQAIEMTIKQYIIDDKHGTIDVDGVLDFVAKNYMLLATMDAKNKDVVKNDPTKLLETLTEICFSQYQMRLNKDIEHEKILNYERSILLGVIDYTWINHIDAMTKLRNGIYLRAYAQKNPLSEYTEEAFYMFEQMKLSIVDMISKNIVHMGIRPGS
;
A
#
# COMPACT_ATOMS: atom_id res chain seq x y z
N LYS A 1 5.83 -18.29 17.82
CA LYS A 1 7.26 -18.39 18.19
C LYS A 1 8.19 -18.90 17.07
N ASN A 2 7.67 -19.37 15.93
CA ASN A 2 8.49 -19.91 14.83
C ASN A 2 8.47 -19.07 13.54
N THR A 3 7.91 -17.85 13.56
CA THR A 3 7.81 -17.00 12.39
C THR A 3 9.17 -16.55 11.85
N ALA A 4 10.08 -16.16 12.73
CA ALA A 4 11.42 -15.73 12.34
C ALA A 4 12.21 -16.85 11.64
N ALA A 5 12.09 -18.10 12.11
CA ALA A 5 12.75 -19.24 11.49
C ALA A 5 12.27 -19.48 10.05
N LEU A 6 10.98 -19.34 9.80
CA LEU A 6 10.40 -19.54 8.47
C LEU A 6 10.86 -18.45 7.48
N TYR A 7 10.98 -17.20 7.93
CA TYR A 7 11.55 -16.12 7.10
C TYR A 7 13.00 -16.38 6.73
N LEU A 8 13.80 -16.87 7.68
CA LEU A 8 15.21 -17.22 7.41
C LEU A 8 15.35 -18.41 6.46
N GLN A 9 14.49 -19.42 6.61
CA GLN A 9 14.48 -20.58 5.71
C GLN A 9 14.08 -20.19 4.29
N ALA A 10 13.04 -19.38 4.14
CA ALA A 10 12.60 -18.88 2.85
C ALA A 10 13.69 -18.03 2.18
N ASP A 11 14.37 -17.18 2.93
CA ASP A 11 15.49 -16.36 2.44
C ASP A 11 16.64 -17.21 1.91
N ARG A 12 17.06 -18.22 2.66
CA ARG A 12 18.11 -19.15 2.23
C ARG A 12 17.73 -19.89 0.95
N PHE A 13 16.49 -20.37 0.90
CA PHE A 13 15.99 -21.07 -0.29
C PHE A 13 16.04 -20.15 -1.51
N VAL A 14 15.53 -18.95 -1.40
CA VAL A 14 15.44 -17.98 -2.51
C VAL A 14 16.82 -17.57 -3.01
N LYS A 15 17.79 -17.42 -2.12
CA LYS A 15 19.18 -17.11 -2.46
C LYS A 15 19.89 -18.22 -3.21
N SER A 16 19.41 -19.46 -3.10
CA SER A 16 19.96 -20.61 -3.83
C SER A 16 19.45 -20.72 -5.28
N LEU A 17 18.47 -19.91 -5.67
CA LEU A 17 17.84 -19.97 -6.99
C LEU A 17 18.66 -19.23 -8.06
N THR A 18 18.55 -19.71 -9.30
CA THR A 18 19.21 -19.13 -10.47
C THR A 18 18.22 -18.27 -11.25
N ALA A 19 18.63 -17.04 -11.60
CA ALA A 19 17.84 -16.13 -12.41
C ALA A 19 17.46 -16.74 -13.76
N GLU A 20 16.27 -16.47 -14.22
CA GLU A 20 15.67 -16.93 -15.48
C GLU A 20 15.38 -18.44 -15.53
N LYS A 21 16.15 -19.26 -14.83
CA LYS A 21 15.92 -20.70 -14.73
C LYS A 21 14.88 -21.05 -13.67
N ASP A 22 15.01 -20.51 -12.48
CA ASP A 22 14.19 -20.85 -11.31
C ASP A 22 13.15 -19.80 -10.96
N TYR A 23 13.38 -18.56 -11.34
CA TYR A 23 12.44 -17.46 -11.14
C TYR A 23 12.54 -16.44 -12.27
N GLU A 24 11.46 -15.72 -12.49
CA GLU A 24 11.38 -14.60 -13.44
C GLU A 24 11.01 -13.31 -12.71
N VAL A 25 11.70 -12.22 -13.06
CA VAL A 25 11.42 -10.90 -12.52
C VAL A 25 10.73 -10.08 -13.60
N ASP A 26 9.52 -9.58 -13.27
CA ASP A 26 8.84 -8.57 -14.07
C ASP A 26 9.26 -7.19 -13.54
N VAL A 27 10.09 -6.51 -14.31
CA VAL A 27 10.65 -5.20 -13.93
C VAL A 27 9.58 -4.12 -13.91
N GLU A 28 8.56 -4.22 -14.76
CA GLU A 28 7.46 -3.24 -14.82
C GLU A 28 6.60 -3.26 -13.57
N THR A 29 6.21 -4.44 -13.12
CA THR A 29 5.33 -4.61 -11.96
C THR A 29 6.08 -4.84 -10.66
N LYS A 30 7.41 -5.00 -10.71
CA LYS A 30 8.27 -5.40 -9.59
C LYS A 30 7.80 -6.68 -8.91
N THR A 31 7.33 -7.64 -9.71
CA THR A 31 6.91 -8.96 -9.24
C THR A 31 7.95 -10.01 -9.59
N VAL A 32 8.10 -10.98 -8.71
CA VAL A 32 9.00 -12.12 -8.90
C VAL A 32 8.18 -13.39 -8.76
N THR A 33 8.24 -14.24 -9.78
CA THR A 33 7.50 -15.50 -9.81
C THR A 33 8.44 -16.69 -10.01
N LEU A 34 8.10 -17.80 -9.35
CA LEU A 34 8.82 -19.06 -9.55
C LEU A 34 8.46 -19.67 -10.92
N THR A 35 9.46 -20.18 -11.62
CA THR A 35 9.26 -21.04 -12.78
C THR A 35 8.90 -22.46 -12.34
N PRO A 36 8.45 -23.35 -13.24
CA PRO A 36 8.25 -24.76 -12.89
C PRO A 36 9.49 -25.41 -12.27
N SER A 37 10.69 -25.07 -12.73
CA SER A 37 11.95 -25.52 -12.13
C SER A 37 12.12 -25.01 -10.69
N GLY A 38 11.79 -23.75 -10.44
CA GLY A 38 11.84 -23.16 -9.09
C GLY A 38 10.83 -23.79 -8.13
N ILE A 39 9.62 -24.10 -8.62
CA ILE A 39 8.60 -24.80 -7.85
C ILE A 39 9.08 -26.21 -7.45
N GLU A 40 9.68 -26.94 -8.38
CA GLU A 40 10.23 -28.27 -8.11
C GLU A 40 11.33 -28.21 -7.05
N LYS A 41 12.23 -27.24 -7.13
CA LYS A 41 13.27 -27.03 -6.11
C LYS A 41 12.69 -26.69 -4.73
N ALA A 42 11.62 -25.89 -4.70
CA ALA A 42 10.91 -25.57 -3.46
C ALA A 42 10.29 -26.81 -2.81
N GLU A 43 9.64 -27.63 -3.61
CA GLU A 43 9.02 -28.88 -3.14
C GLU A 43 10.07 -29.85 -2.57
N LYS A 44 11.21 -29.97 -3.23
CA LYS A 44 12.34 -30.79 -2.74
C LYS A 44 12.99 -30.20 -1.49
N GLY A 45 13.23 -28.89 -1.47
CA GLY A 45 13.90 -28.21 -0.38
C GLY A 45 13.10 -28.20 0.92
N PHE A 46 11.79 -28.08 0.84
CA PHE A 46 10.88 -28.08 1.98
C PHE A 46 10.22 -29.44 2.25
N LYS A 47 10.56 -30.46 1.47
CA LYS A 47 10.06 -31.85 1.61
C LYS A 47 8.55 -31.97 1.55
N ILE A 48 7.94 -31.33 0.58
CA ILE A 48 6.49 -31.31 0.33
C ILE A 48 6.20 -31.84 -1.08
N GLU A 49 5.00 -32.40 -1.28
CA GLU A 49 4.62 -32.97 -2.58
C GLU A 49 4.08 -31.91 -3.53
N ASN A 50 3.24 -30.99 -3.03
CA ASN A 50 2.63 -29.94 -3.84
C ASN A 50 2.69 -28.60 -3.11
N LEU A 51 3.49 -27.67 -3.66
CA LEU A 51 3.67 -26.34 -3.08
C LEU A 51 2.37 -25.55 -3.00
N TYR A 52 1.49 -25.68 -3.97
CA TYR A 52 0.23 -24.94 -4.04
C TYR A 52 -0.96 -25.62 -3.37
N ASP A 53 -0.73 -26.66 -2.57
CA ASP A 53 -1.77 -27.21 -1.70
C ASP A 53 -2.16 -26.17 -0.63
N ILE A 54 -3.43 -26.16 -0.27
CA ILE A 54 -4.00 -25.27 0.74
C ILE A 54 -3.23 -25.32 2.07
N GLN A 55 -2.66 -26.46 2.42
CA GLN A 55 -1.86 -26.67 3.62
C GLN A 55 -0.58 -25.81 3.64
N HIS A 56 -0.07 -25.43 2.47
CA HIS A 56 1.20 -24.73 2.31
C HIS A 56 1.05 -23.26 1.93
N THR A 57 -0.13 -22.67 2.12
CA THR A 57 -0.40 -21.25 1.80
C THR A 57 0.55 -20.30 2.53
N SER A 58 0.85 -20.57 3.79
CA SER A 58 1.79 -19.77 4.58
C SER A 58 3.22 -19.87 4.03
N LEU A 59 3.65 -21.06 3.66
CA LEU A 59 4.99 -21.27 3.06
C LEU A 59 5.12 -20.54 1.73
N VAL A 60 4.11 -20.64 0.85
CA VAL A 60 4.08 -19.93 -0.43
C VAL A 60 4.18 -18.42 -0.22
N HIS A 61 3.46 -17.90 0.75
CA HIS A 61 3.51 -16.47 1.10
C HIS A 61 4.92 -16.05 1.53
N HIS A 62 5.56 -16.81 2.41
CA HIS A 62 6.93 -16.51 2.87
C HIS A 62 7.95 -16.59 1.73
N ILE A 63 7.81 -17.57 0.84
CA ILE A 63 8.67 -17.69 -0.34
C ILE A 63 8.48 -16.49 -1.28
N ASN A 64 7.24 -16.09 -1.55
CA ASN A 64 6.94 -14.94 -2.40
C ASN A 64 7.50 -13.64 -1.81
N GLN A 65 7.39 -13.43 -0.52
CA GLN A 65 7.96 -12.25 0.14
C GLN A 65 9.48 -12.28 0.10
N ALA A 66 10.10 -13.43 0.28
CA ALA A 66 11.55 -13.58 0.17
C ALA A 66 12.04 -13.32 -1.25
N LEU A 67 11.33 -13.78 -2.27
CA LEU A 67 11.62 -13.48 -3.68
C LEU A 67 11.57 -11.98 -3.95
N LYS A 68 10.51 -11.32 -3.51
CA LYS A 68 10.34 -9.88 -3.67
C LYS A 68 11.45 -9.10 -2.96
N ALA A 69 11.77 -9.48 -1.72
CA ALA A 69 12.80 -8.83 -0.94
C ALA A 69 14.19 -8.94 -1.59
N ASN A 70 14.53 -10.12 -2.11
CA ASN A 70 15.85 -10.37 -2.68
C ASN A 70 16.03 -9.85 -4.10
N TYR A 71 14.98 -9.90 -4.94
CA TYR A 71 15.12 -9.68 -6.38
C TYR A 71 14.35 -8.49 -6.92
N ALA A 72 13.39 -7.95 -6.18
CA ALA A 72 12.64 -6.75 -6.57
C ALA A 72 12.94 -5.53 -5.70
N MET A 73 13.49 -5.72 -4.51
CA MET A 73 13.84 -4.64 -3.58
C MET A 73 15.35 -4.48 -3.50
N THR A 74 15.82 -3.25 -3.66
CA THR A 74 17.25 -2.94 -3.68
C THR A 74 17.61 -2.07 -2.48
N ARG A 75 18.68 -2.46 -1.78
CA ARG A 75 19.23 -1.68 -0.68
C ARG A 75 19.67 -0.30 -1.17
N ASP A 76 19.44 0.72 -0.35
CA ASP A 76 19.71 2.13 -0.62
C ASP A 76 18.85 2.74 -1.74
N VAL A 77 17.88 2.00 -2.24
CA VAL A 77 16.86 2.49 -3.19
C VAL A 77 15.47 2.49 -2.53
N GLU A 78 14.96 1.32 -2.18
CA GLU A 78 13.67 1.19 -1.50
C GLU A 78 13.79 1.22 0.03
N TYR A 79 14.93 0.83 0.56
CA TYR A 79 15.18 0.79 2.00
C TYR A 79 16.66 1.00 2.30
N MET A 80 16.95 1.34 3.55
CA MET A 80 18.32 1.42 4.07
C MET A 80 18.43 0.71 5.41
N ILE A 81 19.65 0.36 5.80
CA ILE A 81 19.95 -0.19 7.11
C ILE A 81 20.47 0.94 7.99
N ALA A 82 19.84 1.14 9.14
CA ALA A 82 20.23 2.16 10.11
C ALA A 82 20.45 1.56 11.50
N THR A 83 21.41 2.10 12.23
CA THR A 83 21.65 1.80 13.63
C THR A 83 21.27 3.00 14.49
N GLU A 84 20.61 2.79 15.63
CA GLU A 84 20.13 3.88 16.49
C GLU A 84 21.25 4.67 17.17
N ASP A 85 22.35 4.01 17.43
CA ASP A 85 23.48 4.56 18.19
C ASP A 85 24.69 4.91 17.33
N GLY A 86 24.58 4.86 16.01
CA GLY A 86 25.69 5.12 15.08
C GLY A 86 26.76 4.02 15.09
N THR A 87 26.57 2.94 15.85
CA THR A 87 27.47 1.78 15.82
C THR A 87 27.21 0.96 14.54
N ARG A 88 28.24 0.27 14.05
CA ARG A 88 28.10 -0.64 12.90
C ARG A 88 27.67 -2.05 13.29
N ASP A 89 27.08 -2.21 14.47
CA ASP A 89 26.65 -3.51 14.96
C ASP A 89 25.32 -3.91 14.33
N ILE A 90 25.34 -4.96 13.51
CA ILE A 90 24.18 -5.55 12.85
C ILE A 90 23.07 -5.95 13.84
N ARG A 91 23.42 -6.30 15.08
CA ARG A 91 22.44 -6.68 16.11
C ARG A 91 21.53 -5.53 16.54
N ASN A 92 21.95 -4.30 16.34
CA ASN A 92 21.17 -3.08 16.65
C ASN A 92 20.65 -2.38 15.40
N ALA A 93 20.87 -2.98 14.22
CA ALA A 93 20.42 -2.41 12.96
C ALA A 93 18.94 -2.69 12.70
N LYS A 94 18.30 -1.78 12.00
CA LYS A 94 16.93 -1.92 11.54
C LYS A 94 16.78 -1.45 10.11
N ILE A 95 15.76 -1.98 9.43
CA ILE A 95 15.40 -1.58 8.10
C ILE A 95 14.55 -0.32 8.15
N MET A 96 14.95 0.70 7.40
CA MET A 96 14.22 1.96 7.26
C MET A 96 13.76 2.10 5.82
N ILE A 97 12.49 2.43 5.61
CA ILE A 97 11.92 2.62 4.28
C ILE A 97 12.36 3.97 3.72
N ILE A 98 12.71 3.98 2.44
CA ILE A 98 13.01 5.19 1.67
C ILE A 98 11.80 5.50 0.80
N ASP A 99 11.24 6.72 0.93
CA ASP A 99 10.21 7.19 0.03
C ASP A 99 10.81 7.44 -1.35
N GLN A 100 10.33 6.72 -2.36
CA GLN A 100 10.83 6.84 -3.73
C GLN A 100 10.54 8.20 -4.36
N PHE A 101 9.52 8.89 -3.90
CA PHE A 101 9.14 10.20 -4.45
C PHE A 101 9.94 11.35 -3.83
N THR A 102 10.24 11.28 -2.54
CA THR A 102 10.95 12.35 -1.82
C THR A 102 12.41 12.01 -1.54
N GLY A 103 12.81 10.74 -1.64
CA GLY A 103 14.13 10.27 -1.25
C GLY A 103 14.38 10.28 0.26
N ARG A 104 13.35 10.55 1.05
CA ARG A 104 13.44 10.66 2.50
C ARG A 104 13.25 9.30 3.18
N VAL A 105 13.97 9.13 4.27
CA VAL A 105 13.71 8.02 5.19
C VAL A 105 12.41 8.26 5.93
N MET A 106 11.58 7.23 6.02
CA MET A 106 10.30 7.27 6.73
C MET A 106 10.41 6.53 8.05
N PRO A 107 10.76 7.21 9.17
CA PRO A 107 10.85 6.56 10.47
C PRO A 107 9.49 6.03 10.94
N GLY A 108 9.50 4.87 11.59
CA GLY A 108 8.30 4.27 12.15
C GLY A 108 7.38 3.58 11.15
N ARG A 109 7.71 3.59 9.87
CA ARG A 109 6.97 2.82 8.86
C ARG A 109 7.61 1.47 8.59
N ALA A 110 6.79 0.49 8.27
CA ALA A 110 7.22 -0.86 7.92
C ALA A 110 6.41 -1.35 6.72
N TYR A 111 7.03 -2.17 5.88
CA TYR A 111 6.30 -2.84 4.82
C TYR A 111 5.33 -3.86 5.44
N SER A 112 4.17 -3.99 4.82
CA SER A 112 3.12 -4.91 5.26
C SER A 112 3.31 -6.33 4.71
N ASP A 113 2.48 -7.25 5.19
CA ASP A 113 2.33 -8.63 4.68
C ASP A 113 3.59 -9.48 4.77
N GLY A 114 4.47 -9.18 5.73
CA GLY A 114 5.70 -9.93 5.93
C GLY A 114 6.86 -9.50 5.04
N LEU A 115 6.68 -8.54 4.15
CA LEU A 115 7.77 -8.05 3.29
C LEU A 115 8.90 -7.42 4.12
N HIS A 116 8.56 -6.66 5.15
CA HIS A 116 9.55 -6.04 6.04
C HIS A 116 10.42 -7.09 6.72
N GLN A 117 9.80 -8.14 7.25
CA GLN A 117 10.50 -9.27 7.86
C GLN A 117 11.35 -10.05 6.85
N ALA A 118 10.88 -10.19 5.61
CA ALA A 118 11.65 -10.81 4.54
C ALA A 118 12.89 -10.00 4.17
N ILE A 119 12.81 -8.66 4.18
CA ILE A 119 13.95 -7.78 3.98
C ILE A 119 14.92 -7.87 5.17
N GLU A 120 14.40 -7.91 6.38
CA GLU A 120 15.22 -8.12 7.59
C GLU A 120 16.00 -9.45 7.52
N ALA A 121 15.35 -10.51 7.07
CA ALA A 121 16.03 -11.81 6.84
C ALA A 121 17.09 -11.71 5.73
N LYS A 122 16.79 -11.02 4.64
CA LYS A 122 17.73 -10.80 3.53
C LYS A 122 19.02 -10.12 3.99
N GLU A 123 18.89 -9.08 4.80
CA GLU A 123 20.02 -8.25 5.24
C GLU A 123 20.68 -8.73 6.54
N GLY A 124 20.15 -9.77 7.15
CA GLY A 124 20.72 -10.34 8.39
C GLY A 124 20.52 -9.47 9.62
N VAL A 125 19.56 -8.54 9.60
CA VAL A 125 19.20 -7.74 10.78
C VAL A 125 18.16 -8.49 11.63
N PRO A 126 17.95 -8.13 12.92
CA PRO A 126 16.94 -8.78 13.75
C PRO A 126 15.55 -8.68 13.16
N ILE A 127 14.83 -9.82 13.12
CA ILE A 127 13.47 -9.89 12.59
C ILE A 127 12.49 -9.48 13.69
N LYS A 128 11.68 -8.46 13.42
CA LYS A 128 10.67 -7.96 14.34
C LYS A 128 9.36 -8.74 14.21
N GLU A 129 8.54 -8.69 15.24
CA GLU A 129 7.21 -9.27 15.19
C GLU A 129 6.34 -8.55 14.16
N GLU A 130 5.46 -9.33 13.50
CA GLU A 130 4.49 -8.77 12.56
C GLU A 130 3.44 -7.95 13.33
N THR A 131 3.07 -6.83 12.74
CA THR A 131 1.96 -6.02 13.26
C THR A 131 0.65 -6.48 12.64
N GLU A 132 -0.41 -6.48 13.43
CA GLU A 132 -1.76 -6.79 12.97
C GLU A 132 -2.44 -5.52 12.46
N THR A 133 -2.94 -5.55 11.22
CA THR A 133 -3.71 -4.44 10.66
C THR A 133 -5.13 -4.45 11.23
N ARG A 134 -5.49 -3.43 11.99
CA ARG A 134 -6.83 -3.30 12.58
C ARG A 134 -7.84 -2.64 11.67
N ALA A 135 -7.39 -1.70 10.86
CA ALA A 135 -8.22 -0.99 9.91
C ALA A 135 -7.38 -0.47 8.76
N THR A 136 -7.97 -0.32 7.60
CA THR A 136 -7.33 0.22 6.41
C THR A 136 -8.35 0.99 5.58
N ILE A 137 -7.89 2.04 4.92
CA ILE A 137 -8.67 2.81 3.96
C ILE A 137 -7.70 3.36 2.91
N THR A 138 -8.14 3.42 1.66
CA THR A 138 -7.36 4.09 0.61
C THR A 138 -7.38 5.61 0.78
N TYR A 139 -6.35 6.30 0.27
CA TYR A 139 -6.35 7.76 0.25
C TYR A 139 -7.56 8.31 -0.50
N GLN A 140 -7.94 7.69 -1.62
CA GLN A 140 -9.08 8.11 -2.42
C GLN A 140 -10.38 8.09 -1.59
N ASN A 141 -10.67 6.98 -0.93
CA ASN A 141 -11.88 6.86 -0.11
C ASN A 141 -11.82 7.72 1.15
N PHE A 142 -10.64 7.90 1.73
CA PHE A 142 -10.47 8.79 2.88
C PHE A 142 -10.84 10.23 2.53
N PHE A 143 -10.30 10.76 1.44
CA PHE A 143 -10.61 12.14 1.03
C PHE A 143 -12.05 12.32 0.53
N ARG A 144 -12.66 11.26 -0.01
CA ARG A 144 -14.08 11.29 -0.41
C ARG A 144 -15.05 11.36 0.78
N LEU A 145 -14.59 11.15 2.00
CA LEU A 145 -15.40 11.32 3.21
C LEU A 145 -15.74 12.79 3.48
N PHE A 146 -14.96 13.72 2.98
CA PHE A 146 -15.16 15.15 3.24
C PHE A 146 -16.20 15.72 2.27
N ASN A 147 -17.14 16.49 2.81
CA ASN A 147 -18.19 17.13 2.02
C ASN A 147 -17.63 18.22 1.10
N LYS A 148 -16.62 18.93 1.56
CA LYS A 148 -15.91 19.94 0.77
C LYS A 148 -14.45 19.55 0.69
N LEU A 149 -13.97 19.42 -0.53
CA LEU A 149 -12.60 19.03 -0.81
C LEU A 149 -12.00 19.99 -1.82
N ALA A 150 -10.87 20.56 -1.49
CA ALA A 150 -10.09 21.40 -2.38
C ALA A 150 -8.61 21.18 -2.12
N GLY A 151 -7.79 21.41 -3.12
CA GLY A 151 -6.35 21.30 -3.01
C GLY A 151 -5.66 22.36 -3.86
N MET A 152 -4.39 22.56 -3.60
CA MET A 152 -3.58 23.54 -4.32
C MET A 152 -2.20 22.98 -4.57
N THR A 153 -1.76 23.04 -5.81
CA THR A 153 -0.43 22.60 -6.22
C THR A 153 -0.03 23.30 -7.51
N GLY A 154 1.25 23.41 -7.77
CA GLY A 154 1.77 23.96 -9.02
C GLY A 154 1.74 23.01 -10.20
N THR A 155 1.30 21.76 -10.04
CA THR A 155 1.49 20.69 -11.04
C THR A 155 0.29 19.79 -11.26
N ALA A 156 -0.93 20.22 -10.92
CA ALA A 156 -2.12 19.37 -10.99
C ALA A 156 -2.69 19.20 -12.41
N LYS A 157 -2.39 20.08 -13.34
CA LYS A 157 -3.07 20.11 -14.66
C LYS A 157 -2.89 18.84 -15.48
N THR A 158 -1.73 18.21 -15.39
CA THR A 158 -1.46 16.94 -16.10
C THR A 158 -2.32 15.79 -15.59
N GLU A 159 -2.84 15.88 -14.37
CA GLU A 159 -3.66 14.85 -13.71
C GLU A 159 -5.15 15.25 -13.61
N GLU A 160 -5.58 16.22 -14.40
CA GLU A 160 -6.96 16.76 -14.36
C GLU A 160 -8.02 15.68 -14.55
N GLU A 161 -7.78 14.76 -15.47
CA GLU A 161 -8.70 13.67 -15.76
C GLU A 161 -8.92 12.75 -14.55
N GLU A 162 -7.84 12.42 -13.84
CA GLU A 162 -7.90 11.60 -12.62
C GLU A 162 -8.65 12.32 -11.50
N PHE A 163 -8.39 13.62 -11.30
CA PHE A 163 -9.11 14.40 -10.29
C PHE A 163 -10.61 14.48 -10.59
N MET A 164 -10.98 14.61 -11.85
CA MET A 164 -12.39 14.62 -12.24
C MET A 164 -13.04 13.25 -12.02
N MET A 165 -12.39 12.18 -12.45
CA MET A 165 -12.94 10.83 -12.40
C MET A 165 -13.08 10.31 -10.97
N ILE A 166 -12.09 10.54 -10.11
CA ILE A 166 -12.07 9.98 -8.74
C ILE A 166 -12.78 10.89 -7.75
N TYR A 167 -12.52 12.20 -7.81
CA TYR A 167 -12.99 13.17 -6.80
C TYR A 167 -14.05 14.12 -7.30
N ASN A 168 -14.41 14.07 -8.59
CA ASN A 168 -15.31 15.02 -9.23
C ASN A 168 -14.85 16.48 -9.05
N MET A 169 -13.55 16.69 -9.14
CA MET A 169 -12.90 17.98 -8.97
C MET A 169 -12.34 18.49 -10.30
N ARG A 170 -12.53 19.78 -10.55
CA ARG A 170 -11.90 20.46 -11.69
C ARG A 170 -10.53 21.00 -11.29
N VAL A 171 -9.62 21.03 -12.24
CA VAL A 171 -8.33 21.67 -12.08
C VAL A 171 -8.36 23.02 -12.79
N ILE A 172 -8.20 24.08 -12.01
CA ILE A 172 -8.21 25.46 -12.49
C ILE A 172 -6.81 26.02 -12.40
N GLU A 173 -6.26 26.47 -13.52
CA GLU A 173 -4.98 27.16 -13.55
C GLU A 173 -5.18 28.63 -13.19
N ILE A 174 -4.51 29.07 -12.13
CA ILE A 174 -4.48 30.48 -11.76
C ILE A 174 -3.21 31.06 -12.38
N PRO A 175 -3.30 32.15 -13.15
CA PRO A 175 -2.12 32.79 -13.74
C PRO A 175 -1.08 33.14 -12.68
N THR A 176 0.19 33.03 -13.04
CA THR A 176 1.30 33.40 -12.16
C THR A 176 1.29 34.89 -11.86
N ASN A 177 1.69 35.28 -10.65
CA ASN A 177 1.77 36.67 -10.22
C ASN A 177 2.71 37.49 -11.14
N LYS A 178 3.84 36.90 -11.48
CA LYS A 178 4.79 37.48 -12.45
C LYS A 178 5.06 36.48 -13.57
N PRO A 179 5.34 36.94 -14.80
CA PRO A 179 5.63 36.03 -15.91
C PRO A 179 6.84 35.14 -15.60
N VAL A 180 6.74 33.89 -16.03
CA VAL A 180 7.87 32.96 -15.96
C VAL A 180 8.82 33.27 -17.10
N ILE A 181 10.03 33.72 -16.76
CA ILE A 181 11.09 34.03 -17.72
C ILE A 181 12.23 33.02 -17.74
N ARG A 182 12.06 31.92 -17.00
CA ARG A 182 13.00 30.80 -16.97
C ARG A 182 13.20 30.24 -18.38
N ASP A 183 14.46 30.02 -18.75
CA ASP A 183 14.84 29.42 -20.03
C ASP A 183 14.80 27.89 -19.91
N ASP A 184 13.70 27.28 -20.38
CA ASP A 184 13.53 25.83 -20.39
C ASP A 184 14.05 25.25 -21.70
N ARG A 185 15.21 24.59 -21.62
CA ARG A 185 15.87 24.00 -22.80
C ARG A 185 15.29 22.62 -23.12
N ASN A 186 15.39 22.26 -24.39
CA ASN A 186 15.04 20.92 -24.86
C ASN A 186 15.95 19.87 -24.24
N ASP A 187 15.43 18.63 -24.15
CA ASP A 187 16.22 17.51 -23.63
C ASP A 187 17.48 17.27 -24.45
N LYS A 188 18.57 16.98 -23.75
CA LYS A 188 19.83 16.55 -24.36
C LYS A 188 19.92 15.04 -24.28
N ILE A 189 19.95 14.39 -25.44
CA ILE A 189 19.80 12.94 -25.57
C ILE A 189 21.12 12.32 -25.98
N TYR A 190 21.53 11.30 -25.25
CA TYR A 190 22.78 10.57 -25.45
C TYR A 190 22.49 9.07 -25.63
N SER A 191 23.43 8.35 -26.25
CA SER A 191 23.31 6.91 -26.46
C SER A 191 23.46 6.10 -25.16
N THR A 192 24.34 6.51 -24.27
CA THR A 192 24.68 5.82 -23.04
C THR A 192 24.61 6.73 -21.81
N LYS A 193 24.38 6.12 -20.64
CA LYS A 193 24.44 6.84 -19.36
C LYS A 193 25.81 7.45 -19.11
N THR A 194 26.88 6.76 -19.49
CA THR A 194 28.25 7.26 -19.30
C THR A 194 28.48 8.56 -20.04
N ASN A 195 28.08 8.64 -21.30
CA ASN A 195 28.21 9.85 -22.11
C ASN A 195 27.31 10.99 -21.62
N LYS A 196 26.10 10.62 -21.21
CA LYS A 196 25.15 11.56 -20.59
C LYS A 196 25.76 12.20 -19.34
N PHE A 197 26.29 11.43 -18.43
CA PHE A 197 26.85 11.95 -17.17
C PHE A 197 28.12 12.79 -17.42
N LYS A 198 28.96 12.41 -18.37
CA LYS A 198 30.10 13.21 -18.78
C LYS A 198 29.67 14.59 -19.29
N ALA A 199 28.68 14.64 -20.15
CA ALA A 199 28.15 15.87 -20.70
C ALA A 199 27.48 16.73 -19.63
N LEU A 200 26.71 16.11 -18.73
CA LEU A 200 26.08 16.79 -17.60
C LEU A 200 27.15 17.45 -16.71
N CYS A 201 28.18 16.71 -16.34
CA CYS A 201 29.27 17.24 -15.52
C CYS A 201 30.03 18.35 -16.24
N ALA A 202 30.20 18.27 -17.57
CA ALA A 202 30.82 19.35 -18.36
C ALA A 202 29.99 20.63 -18.30
N GLU A 203 28.66 20.56 -18.38
CA GLU A 203 27.79 21.73 -18.23
C GLU A 203 27.86 22.30 -16.82
N VAL A 204 27.93 21.46 -15.80
CA VAL A 204 28.08 21.90 -14.41
C VAL A 204 29.38 22.67 -14.24
N VAL A 205 30.49 22.17 -14.77
CA VAL A 205 31.79 22.85 -14.72
C VAL A 205 31.72 24.20 -15.42
N ALA A 206 31.13 24.26 -16.61
CA ALA A 206 31.01 25.50 -17.39
C ALA A 206 30.19 26.56 -16.64
N ARG A 207 29.04 26.18 -16.08
CA ARG A 207 28.19 27.12 -15.34
C ARG A 207 28.79 27.52 -13.99
N HIS A 208 29.43 26.60 -13.31
CA HIS A 208 30.13 26.89 -12.06
C HIS A 208 31.28 27.86 -12.24
N SER A 209 31.92 27.87 -13.42
CA SER A 209 33.06 28.72 -13.69
C SER A 209 32.78 30.24 -13.58
N TYR A 210 31.52 30.65 -13.81
CA TYR A 210 31.10 32.05 -13.62
C TYR A 210 30.16 32.24 -12.42
N GLY A 211 30.08 31.25 -11.55
CA GLY A 211 29.39 31.37 -10.27
C GLY A 211 27.89 31.03 -10.27
N GLN A 212 27.32 30.60 -11.38
CA GLN A 212 25.90 30.25 -11.43
C GLN A 212 25.58 29.06 -10.49
N PRO A 213 24.64 29.20 -9.56
CA PRO A 213 24.24 28.07 -8.73
C PRO A 213 23.52 26.99 -9.56
N ILE A 214 23.74 25.73 -9.22
CA ILE A 214 23.24 24.58 -9.96
C ILE A 214 22.57 23.62 -9.00
N LEU A 215 21.35 23.22 -9.33
CA LEU A 215 20.63 22.14 -8.67
C LEU A 215 20.53 20.96 -9.64
N ILE A 216 21.13 19.84 -9.28
CA ILE A 216 21.07 18.60 -10.06
C ILE A 216 20.03 17.68 -9.43
N GLY A 217 18.96 17.39 -10.18
CA GLY A 217 17.93 16.45 -9.77
C GLY A 217 18.28 15.03 -10.22
N THR A 218 18.24 14.09 -9.30
CA THR A 218 18.46 12.66 -9.58
C THR A 218 17.25 11.83 -9.13
N VAL A 219 17.08 10.65 -9.72
CA VAL A 219 15.98 9.73 -9.41
C VAL A 219 16.37 8.72 -8.36
N SER A 220 17.65 8.40 -8.23
CA SER A 220 18.14 7.40 -7.29
C SER A 220 19.38 7.86 -6.52
N VAL A 221 19.58 7.25 -5.34
CA VAL A 221 20.80 7.46 -4.54
C VAL A 221 22.04 7.04 -5.31
N GLU A 222 21.98 5.97 -6.07
CA GLU A 222 23.07 5.47 -6.89
C GLU A 222 23.54 6.50 -7.92
N THR A 223 22.61 7.08 -8.67
CA THR A 223 22.92 8.16 -9.63
C THR A 223 23.53 9.38 -8.94
N SER A 224 22.96 9.75 -7.80
CA SER A 224 23.45 10.85 -6.97
C SER A 224 24.91 10.64 -6.55
N GLU A 225 25.24 9.45 -6.07
CA GLU A 225 26.62 9.09 -5.67
C GLU A 225 27.58 9.06 -6.85
N THR A 226 27.13 8.51 -7.99
CA THR A 226 27.95 8.50 -9.22
C THR A 226 28.30 9.90 -9.69
N LEU A 227 27.32 10.79 -9.75
CA LEU A 227 27.53 12.18 -10.14
C LEU A 227 28.40 12.92 -9.12
N SER A 228 28.20 12.66 -7.83
CA SER A 228 29.02 13.24 -6.75
C SER A 228 30.50 12.90 -6.93
N LYS A 229 30.82 11.64 -7.19
CA LYS A 229 32.19 11.20 -7.45
C LYS A 229 32.78 11.83 -8.70
N MET A 230 32.00 11.97 -9.75
CA MET A 230 32.43 12.59 -10.99
C MET A 230 32.74 14.10 -10.80
N LEU A 231 31.93 14.79 -10.02
CA LEU A 231 32.17 16.20 -9.68
C LEU A 231 33.40 16.38 -8.77
N ASP A 232 33.61 15.48 -7.82
CA ASP A 232 34.82 15.47 -6.98
C ASP A 232 36.09 15.33 -7.82
N ARG A 233 36.09 14.44 -8.80
CA ARG A 233 37.23 14.27 -9.73
C ARG A 233 37.53 15.52 -10.55
N ARG A 234 36.52 16.36 -10.78
CA ARG A 234 36.66 17.62 -11.52
C ARG A 234 36.89 18.81 -10.60
N GLY A 235 37.06 18.59 -9.31
CA GLY A 235 37.33 19.61 -8.33
C GLY A 235 36.17 20.54 -8.02
N ILE A 236 34.93 20.10 -8.26
CA ILE A 236 33.74 20.89 -7.98
C ILE A 236 33.24 20.56 -6.56
N ARG A 237 33.30 21.57 -5.71
CA ARG A 237 32.73 21.49 -4.37
C ARG A 237 31.20 21.49 -4.48
N HIS A 238 30.54 20.53 -3.85
CA HIS A 238 29.08 20.37 -3.90
C HIS A 238 28.53 19.74 -2.63
N ASN A 239 27.21 19.86 -2.43
CA ASN A 239 26.45 19.17 -1.41
C ASN A 239 25.58 18.12 -2.06
N THR A 240 25.43 16.97 -1.40
CA THR A 240 24.57 15.87 -1.86
C THR A 240 23.46 15.63 -0.84
N LEU A 241 22.23 15.71 -1.30
CA LEU A 241 21.03 15.40 -0.51
C LEU A 241 20.39 14.11 -1.00
N ASN A 242 20.38 13.09 -0.17
CA ASN A 242 19.71 11.83 -0.42
C ASN A 242 19.25 11.22 0.90
N ALA A 243 18.65 10.02 0.86
CA ALA A 243 18.15 9.35 2.04
C ALA A 243 19.17 9.15 3.16
N LYS A 244 20.46 9.07 2.82
CA LYS A 244 21.55 8.90 3.81
C LYS A 244 21.92 10.21 4.52
N ASN A 245 21.68 11.37 3.92
CA ASN A 245 22.14 12.69 4.38
C ASN A 245 21.00 13.68 4.64
N HIS A 246 19.88 13.21 5.17
CA HIS A 246 18.67 14.02 5.34
C HIS A 246 18.68 15.01 6.50
N ALA A 247 19.60 14.85 7.46
CA ALA A 247 19.57 15.61 8.72
C ALA A 247 19.73 17.13 8.55
N LYS A 248 20.41 17.58 7.50
CA LYS A 248 20.65 19.01 7.19
C LYS A 248 19.97 19.48 5.91
N GLU A 249 18.97 18.74 5.46
CA GLU A 249 18.33 18.95 4.16
C GLU A 249 17.81 20.38 3.95
N ALA A 250 17.02 20.88 4.89
CA ALA A 250 16.40 22.19 4.78
C ALA A 250 17.45 23.32 4.73
N GLU A 251 18.52 23.21 5.49
CA GLU A 251 19.61 24.18 5.51
C GLU A 251 20.38 24.19 4.18
N ILE A 252 20.69 23.01 3.64
CA ILE A 252 21.42 22.88 2.37
C ILE A 252 20.58 23.41 1.21
N ILE A 253 19.30 23.07 1.16
CA ILE A 253 18.38 23.55 0.12
C ILE A 253 18.20 25.06 0.19
N ALA A 254 18.09 25.63 1.38
CA ALA A 254 17.98 27.09 1.54
C ALA A 254 19.18 27.83 0.95
N ARG A 255 20.37 27.23 0.98
CA ARG A 255 21.60 27.79 0.44
C ARG A 255 21.88 27.43 -1.01
N ALA A 256 21.05 26.60 -1.64
CA ALA A 256 21.28 26.10 -3.00
C ALA A 256 21.23 27.19 -4.07
N GLY A 257 20.63 28.35 -3.78
CA GLY A 257 20.57 29.50 -4.68
C GLY A 257 21.70 30.53 -4.54
N GLN A 258 22.69 30.27 -3.68
CA GLN A 258 23.82 31.17 -3.47
C GLN A 258 24.84 31.05 -4.60
N MET A 259 25.60 32.12 -4.80
CA MET A 259 26.68 32.16 -5.81
C MET A 259 27.63 30.96 -5.66
N GLY A 260 27.82 30.21 -6.73
CA GLY A 260 28.75 29.08 -6.77
C GLY A 260 28.28 27.82 -6.10
N ALA A 261 27.05 27.76 -5.57
CA ALA A 261 26.51 26.57 -4.94
C ALA A 261 26.19 25.49 -5.99
N VAL A 262 26.65 24.27 -5.74
CA VAL A 262 26.26 23.06 -6.51
C VAL A 262 25.63 22.06 -5.56
N THR A 263 24.41 21.67 -5.86
CA THR A 263 23.64 20.76 -5.00
C THR A 263 23.10 19.61 -5.85
N ILE A 264 23.32 18.38 -5.39
CA ILE A 264 22.70 17.18 -5.95
C ILE A 264 21.58 16.74 -5.00
N ALA A 265 20.36 16.64 -5.50
CA ALA A 265 19.22 16.24 -4.69
C ALA A 265 18.46 15.09 -5.37
N THR A 266 18.23 14.00 -4.61
CA THR A 266 17.34 12.92 -5.06
C THR A 266 15.89 13.32 -4.85
N ASN A 267 15.07 13.04 -5.82
CA ASN A 267 13.60 13.22 -5.82
C ASN A 267 13.19 14.42 -4.97
N MET A 268 12.64 15.34 -5.24
CA MET A 268 12.00 16.45 -4.51
C MET A 268 12.48 16.71 -3.06
N ALA A 269 13.72 16.34 -2.70
CA ALA A 269 14.29 16.68 -1.41
C ALA A 269 14.17 18.20 -1.15
N GLY A 270 13.80 18.59 0.07
CA GLY A 270 13.52 19.98 0.42
C GLY A 270 12.23 20.54 -0.16
N ARG A 271 11.26 19.68 -0.52
CA ARG A 271 9.93 20.10 -0.98
C ARG A 271 9.28 21.05 0.02
N GLY A 272 8.71 22.15 -0.47
CA GLY A 272 8.14 23.20 0.37
C GLY A 272 9.14 24.24 0.86
N THR A 273 10.44 24.04 0.65
CA THR A 273 11.47 25.03 0.96
C THR A 273 11.75 25.89 -0.26
N ASP A 274 11.62 27.20 -0.11
CA ASP A 274 11.93 28.15 -1.19
C ASP A 274 13.43 28.34 -1.34
N ILE A 275 13.93 28.24 -2.57
CA ILE A 275 15.33 28.49 -2.90
C ILE A 275 15.46 29.94 -3.32
N LYS A 276 15.90 30.80 -2.41
CA LYS A 276 16.10 32.21 -2.69
C LYS A 276 17.46 32.43 -3.38
N LEU A 277 17.45 33.27 -4.40
CA LEU A 277 18.68 33.64 -5.09
C LEU A 277 19.55 34.52 -4.21
N GLY A 278 20.84 34.23 -4.16
CA GLY A 278 21.84 35.07 -3.51
C GLY A 278 22.08 36.36 -4.27
N LYS A 279 22.85 37.25 -3.66
CA LYS A 279 23.22 38.55 -4.27
C LYS A 279 23.98 38.33 -5.56
N GLY A 280 23.55 39.00 -6.64
CA GLY A 280 24.21 38.95 -7.95
C GLY A 280 23.89 37.70 -8.79
N VAL A 281 23.09 36.75 -8.26
CA VAL A 281 22.76 35.52 -8.98
C VAL A 281 21.76 35.77 -10.11
N ALA A 282 20.80 36.66 -9.92
CA ALA A 282 19.82 36.98 -10.96
C ALA A 282 20.49 37.53 -12.23
N GLU A 283 21.54 38.34 -12.08
CA GLU A 283 22.29 38.97 -13.19
C GLU A 283 23.09 37.95 -14.01
N ILE A 284 23.40 36.79 -13.45
CA ILE A 284 24.14 35.74 -14.17
C ILE A 284 23.22 34.59 -14.64
N GLY A 285 21.89 34.76 -14.58
CA GLY A 285 20.93 33.83 -15.13
C GLY A 285 20.12 33.05 -14.10
N GLY A 286 20.26 33.36 -12.82
CA GLY A 286 19.50 32.68 -11.76
C GLY A 286 19.97 31.27 -11.49
N LEU A 287 19.08 30.44 -10.92
CA LEU A 287 19.38 29.04 -10.60
C LEU A 287 19.24 28.15 -11.85
N ALA A 288 20.29 27.37 -12.13
CA ALA A 288 20.25 26.36 -13.17
C ALA A 288 19.77 25.01 -12.59
N VAL A 289 18.69 24.48 -13.09
CA VAL A 289 18.17 23.16 -12.73
C VAL A 289 18.53 22.17 -13.82
N ILE A 290 19.23 21.12 -13.46
CA ILE A 290 19.67 20.07 -14.37
C ILE A 290 19.11 18.74 -13.91
N GLY A 291 18.21 18.13 -14.70
CA GLY A 291 17.71 16.77 -14.44
C GLY A 291 18.66 15.73 -15.01
N SER A 292 19.09 14.79 -14.20
CA SER A 292 19.96 13.70 -14.64
C SER A 292 19.24 12.65 -15.47
N GLU A 293 17.91 12.64 -15.40
CA GLU A 293 17.01 11.82 -16.20
C GLU A 293 15.59 12.36 -16.09
N ARG A 294 14.70 11.93 -16.97
CA ARG A 294 13.27 12.23 -16.85
C ARG A 294 12.65 11.31 -15.81
N HIS A 295 11.74 11.87 -15.03
CA HIS A 295 10.93 11.10 -14.08
C HIS A 295 9.81 10.34 -14.80
N GLU A 296 9.19 9.40 -14.12
CA GLU A 296 8.06 8.64 -14.62
C GLU A 296 6.83 9.51 -14.92
N SER A 297 6.71 10.65 -14.24
CA SER A 297 5.60 11.59 -14.40
C SER A 297 6.10 12.96 -14.82
N ARG A 298 5.41 13.57 -15.79
CA ARG A 298 5.66 14.97 -16.20
C ARG A 298 5.48 15.94 -15.03
N ARG A 299 4.57 15.62 -14.14
CA ARG A 299 4.32 16.39 -12.92
C ARG A 299 5.58 16.55 -12.07
N ILE A 300 6.32 15.46 -11.89
CA ILE A 300 7.57 15.48 -11.11
C ILE A 300 8.65 16.28 -11.82
N ASP A 301 8.77 16.16 -13.13
CA ASP A 301 9.67 17.00 -13.93
C ASP A 301 9.34 18.48 -13.78
N ASN A 302 8.07 18.84 -13.82
CA ASN A 302 7.61 20.21 -13.64
C ASN A 302 7.89 20.73 -12.21
N GLN A 303 7.79 19.89 -11.20
CA GLN A 303 8.16 20.23 -9.83
C GLN A 303 9.67 20.53 -9.72
N LEU A 304 10.50 19.78 -10.41
CA LEU A 304 11.94 20.04 -10.45
C LEU A 304 12.24 21.36 -11.16
N ARG A 305 11.68 21.60 -12.35
CA ARG A 305 11.82 22.89 -13.06
C ARG A 305 11.36 24.06 -12.20
N GLY A 306 10.27 23.90 -11.50
CA GLY A 306 9.67 24.93 -10.65
C GLY A 306 10.50 25.35 -9.44
N ARG A 307 11.62 24.70 -9.19
CA ARG A 307 12.59 25.16 -8.19
C ARG A 307 13.31 26.43 -8.64
N SER A 308 13.36 26.69 -9.93
CA SER A 308 13.99 27.85 -10.53
C SER A 308 12.95 28.75 -11.20
N GLY A 309 13.27 30.01 -11.37
CA GLY A 309 12.43 30.97 -12.08
C GLY A 309 11.17 31.40 -11.34
N ARG A 310 11.21 31.42 -10.02
CA ARG A 310 10.08 31.82 -9.18
C ARG A 310 9.95 33.33 -9.10
N GLN A 311 8.71 33.82 -9.04
CA GLN A 311 8.38 35.24 -8.88
C GLN A 311 9.08 36.16 -9.88
N GLY A 312 9.17 35.71 -11.13
CA GLY A 312 9.78 36.49 -12.21
C GLY A 312 11.30 36.49 -12.23
N ASP A 313 11.95 35.68 -11.39
CA ASP A 313 13.39 35.53 -11.43
C ASP A 313 13.87 34.85 -12.72
N PRO A 314 15.05 35.21 -13.24
CA PRO A 314 15.69 34.40 -14.26
C PRO A 314 15.98 32.99 -13.76
N GLY A 315 16.05 32.05 -14.66
CA GLY A 315 16.37 30.68 -14.35
C GLY A 315 16.63 29.86 -15.61
N TYR A 316 17.07 28.65 -15.41
CA TYR A 316 17.40 27.73 -16.48
C TYR A 316 17.01 26.32 -16.09
N SER A 317 16.53 25.54 -17.05
CA SER A 317 16.28 24.11 -16.85
C SER A 317 16.66 23.31 -18.08
N VAL A 318 17.20 22.12 -17.86
CA VAL A 318 17.47 21.14 -18.90
C VAL A 318 17.41 19.73 -18.31
N PHE A 319 16.97 18.78 -19.10
CA PHE A 319 17.03 17.36 -18.74
C PHE A 319 18.01 16.64 -19.66
N TYR A 320 18.84 15.81 -19.05
CA TYR A 320 19.76 14.92 -19.76
C TYR A 320 19.13 13.54 -19.82
N VAL A 321 19.04 12.95 -21.01
CA VAL A 321 18.38 11.68 -21.26
C VAL A 321 19.35 10.76 -22.00
N SER A 322 19.30 9.48 -21.69
CA SER A 322 20.02 8.45 -22.46
C SER A 322 19.08 7.29 -22.80
N PHE A 323 19.43 6.55 -23.85
CA PHE A 323 18.66 5.34 -24.19
C PHE A 323 18.84 4.22 -23.15
N ASP A 324 19.85 4.32 -22.28
CA ASP A 324 20.05 3.41 -21.13
C ASP A 324 19.18 3.77 -19.91
N ASP A 325 18.51 4.91 -19.92
CA ASP A 325 17.65 5.32 -18.81
C ASP A 325 16.46 4.35 -18.67
N GLU A 326 16.05 4.10 -17.44
CA GLU A 326 15.00 3.16 -17.12
C GLU A 326 13.69 3.46 -17.85
N LEU A 327 13.30 4.74 -17.93
CA LEU A 327 12.11 5.17 -18.66
C LEU A 327 12.20 4.78 -20.15
N MET A 328 13.36 4.97 -20.77
CA MET A 328 13.58 4.65 -22.17
C MET A 328 13.61 3.15 -22.42
N GLN A 329 14.20 2.39 -21.51
CA GLN A 329 14.28 0.92 -21.62
C GLN A 329 12.90 0.26 -21.47
N ARG A 330 12.07 0.75 -20.59
CA ARG A 330 10.75 0.16 -20.31
C ARG A 330 9.67 0.58 -21.30
N PHE A 331 9.68 1.83 -21.75
CA PHE A 331 8.51 2.44 -22.40
C PHE A 331 8.80 3.03 -23.78
N ALA A 332 10.06 3.19 -24.16
CA ALA A 332 10.39 3.57 -25.52
C ALA A 332 10.33 2.36 -26.44
N GLY A 333 9.57 2.46 -27.51
CA GLY A 333 9.41 1.38 -28.49
C GLY A 333 10.74 1.00 -29.17
N GLU A 334 10.76 -0.18 -29.78
CA GLU A 334 11.93 -0.71 -30.50
C GLU A 334 12.49 0.23 -31.56
N LYS A 335 11.65 1.08 -32.17
CA LYS A 335 12.06 2.09 -33.13
C LYS A 335 13.04 3.11 -32.57
N LEU A 336 12.94 3.44 -31.28
CA LEU A 336 13.84 4.37 -30.61
C LEU A 336 15.14 3.71 -30.20
N GLN A 337 15.10 2.46 -29.80
CA GLN A 337 16.30 1.68 -29.49
C GLN A 337 17.16 1.48 -30.74
N SER A 338 16.54 1.28 -31.93
CA SER A 338 17.27 1.21 -33.20
C SER A 338 17.90 2.54 -33.59
N PHE A 339 17.33 3.66 -33.15
CA PHE A 339 17.89 4.99 -33.36
C PHE A 339 19.20 5.21 -32.60
N SER A 340 19.40 4.50 -31.47
CA SER A 340 20.62 4.59 -30.67
C SER A 340 21.88 4.15 -31.41
N SER A 341 21.74 3.25 -32.39
CA SER A 341 22.87 2.76 -33.20
C SER A 341 23.40 3.76 -34.23
N TYR A 342 22.60 4.80 -34.54
CA TYR A 342 22.99 5.84 -35.51
C TYR A 342 23.60 7.07 -34.86
N LEU A 343 23.77 7.06 -33.52
CA LEU A 343 24.28 8.18 -32.78
C LEU A 343 25.77 8.07 -32.57
N ASP A 344 26.49 9.16 -32.88
CA ASP A 344 27.85 9.35 -32.41
C ASP A 344 27.86 9.45 -30.88
N ASP A 345 28.74 8.69 -30.24
CA ASP A 345 28.76 8.51 -28.77
C ASP A 345 28.90 9.81 -27.97
N ASP A 346 29.42 10.89 -28.58
CA ASP A 346 29.75 12.16 -27.92
C ASP A 346 28.77 13.31 -28.24
N MET A 347 27.81 13.13 -29.14
CA MET A 347 26.92 14.22 -29.57
C MET A 347 25.51 14.11 -28.99
N ALA A 348 25.03 15.20 -28.40
CA ALA A 348 23.64 15.34 -28.01
C ALA A 348 22.74 15.45 -29.24
N ILE A 349 21.63 14.72 -29.20
CA ILE A 349 20.57 14.90 -30.18
C ILE A 349 19.53 15.85 -29.62
N GLU A 350 19.22 16.87 -30.39
CA GLU A 350 18.08 17.74 -30.17
C GLU A 350 17.06 17.47 -31.30
N ASN A 351 16.26 16.43 -31.16
CA ASN A 351 15.24 16.08 -32.14
C ASN A 351 13.87 16.12 -31.51
N LYS A 352 12.97 16.91 -32.08
CA LYS A 352 11.57 17.02 -31.63
C LYS A 352 10.84 15.67 -31.63
N MET A 353 11.21 14.76 -32.54
CA MET A 353 10.59 13.44 -32.62
C MET A 353 10.96 12.56 -31.41
N VAL A 354 12.21 12.63 -30.94
CA VAL A 354 12.65 11.90 -29.76
C VAL A 354 12.06 12.51 -28.49
N SER A 355 11.97 13.84 -28.41
CA SER A 355 11.32 14.52 -27.27
C SER A 355 9.84 14.16 -27.16
N ARG A 356 9.12 14.04 -28.28
CA ARG A 356 7.74 13.55 -28.30
C ARG A 356 7.63 12.09 -27.85
N ALA A 357 8.58 11.27 -28.25
CA ALA A 357 8.60 9.87 -27.87
C ALA A 357 8.84 9.72 -26.34
N ILE A 358 9.67 10.54 -25.75
CA ILE A 358 9.89 10.60 -24.31
C ILE A 358 8.60 11.02 -23.60
N GLU A 359 7.95 12.06 -24.07
CA GLU A 359 6.67 12.53 -23.53
C GLU A 359 5.59 11.45 -23.63
N ASN A 360 5.50 10.76 -24.77
CA ASN A 360 4.58 9.66 -24.94
C ASN A 360 4.88 8.49 -23.99
N ALA A 361 6.15 8.20 -23.76
CA ALA A 361 6.55 7.20 -22.77
C ALA A 361 6.10 7.59 -21.36
N GLN A 362 6.28 8.86 -20.98
CA GLN A 362 5.79 9.37 -19.69
C GLN A 362 4.27 9.28 -19.57
N LYS A 363 3.54 9.68 -20.61
CA LYS A 363 2.07 9.56 -20.65
C LYS A 363 1.61 8.11 -20.49
N ARG A 364 2.36 7.17 -21.06
CA ARG A 364 2.07 5.75 -20.95
C ARG A 364 2.25 5.24 -19.52
N VAL A 365 3.34 5.65 -18.85
CA VAL A 365 3.59 5.35 -17.44
C VAL A 365 2.53 6.00 -16.54
N GLU A 366 2.20 7.26 -16.79
CA GLU A 366 1.13 7.96 -16.07
C GLU A 366 -0.20 7.24 -16.19
N GLY A 367 -0.53 6.75 -17.41
CA GLY A 367 -1.73 5.96 -17.67
C GLY A 367 -1.73 4.63 -16.92
N GLN A 368 -0.61 3.93 -16.89
CA GLN A 368 -0.49 2.68 -16.12
C GLN A 368 -0.61 2.92 -14.62
N ASN A 369 0.00 3.98 -14.11
CA ASN A 369 -0.12 4.35 -12.71
C ASN A 369 -1.55 4.75 -12.34
N PHE A 370 -2.22 5.48 -13.22
CA PHE A 370 -3.64 5.80 -13.07
C PHE A 370 -4.50 4.54 -13.02
N ASP A 371 -4.29 3.61 -13.95
CA ASP A 371 -5.00 2.34 -13.97
C ASP A 371 -4.75 1.53 -12.69
N SER A 372 -3.52 1.52 -12.19
CA SER A 372 -3.17 0.86 -10.93
C SER A 372 -3.91 1.49 -9.74
N ARG A 373 -3.93 2.83 -9.66
CA ARG A 373 -4.69 3.53 -8.62
C ARG A 373 -6.19 3.27 -8.73
N LYS A 374 -6.71 3.23 -9.95
CA LYS A 374 -8.11 2.90 -10.22
C LYS A 374 -8.45 1.47 -9.79
N HIS A 375 -7.58 0.50 -10.07
CA HIS A 375 -7.76 -0.88 -9.61
C HIS A 375 -7.76 -0.98 -8.08
N ILE A 376 -6.85 -0.28 -7.42
CA ILE A 376 -6.82 -0.23 -5.95
C ILE A 376 -8.15 0.30 -5.42
N LEU A 377 -8.67 1.36 -6.02
CA LEU A 377 -9.96 1.95 -5.64
C LEU A 377 -11.12 0.98 -5.88
N GLU A 378 -11.16 0.29 -7.02
CA GLU A 378 -12.19 -0.68 -7.35
C GLU A 378 -12.23 -1.85 -6.34
N TYR A 379 -11.07 -2.37 -5.95
CA TYR A 379 -10.97 -3.39 -4.91
C TYR A 379 -11.36 -2.83 -3.54
N ASP A 380 -10.92 -1.63 -3.20
CA ASP A 380 -11.28 -1.01 -1.92
C ASP A 380 -12.75 -0.63 -1.83
N ASP A 381 -13.42 -0.36 -2.95
CA ASP A 381 -14.86 -0.09 -2.95
C ASP A 381 -15.68 -1.29 -2.44
N VAL A 382 -15.23 -2.52 -2.68
CA VAL A 382 -15.83 -3.71 -2.08
C VAL A 382 -15.68 -3.66 -0.55
N MET A 383 -14.48 -3.37 -0.07
CA MET A 383 -14.23 -3.22 1.37
C MET A 383 -14.94 -2.01 1.98
N ARG A 384 -15.05 -0.92 1.22
CA ARG A 384 -15.78 0.28 1.66
C ARG A 384 -17.24 -0.03 1.97
N GLN A 385 -17.92 -0.77 1.11
CA GLN A 385 -19.31 -1.16 1.34
C GLN A 385 -19.46 -2.00 2.60
N GLN A 386 -18.57 -2.98 2.80
CA GLN A 386 -18.56 -3.82 3.99
C GLN A 386 -18.25 -3.00 5.25
N ARG A 387 -17.28 -2.11 5.17
CA ARG A 387 -16.87 -1.22 6.27
C ARG A 387 -18.00 -0.30 6.70
N GLU A 388 -18.71 0.30 5.76
CA GLU A 388 -19.86 1.16 6.05
C GLU A 388 -20.95 0.42 6.80
N ILE A 389 -21.26 -0.81 6.41
CA ILE A 389 -22.24 -1.66 7.09
C ILE A 389 -21.78 -1.95 8.52
N MET A 390 -20.55 -2.40 8.70
CA MET A 390 -20.01 -2.76 10.01
C MET A 390 -19.90 -1.57 10.95
N TYR A 391 -19.43 -0.44 10.46
CA TYR A 391 -19.29 0.77 11.28
C TYR A 391 -20.63 1.37 11.66
N LYS A 392 -21.64 1.25 10.81
CA LYS A 392 -23.01 1.65 11.13
C LYS A 392 -23.59 0.80 12.27
N GLU A 393 -23.43 -0.52 12.19
CA GLU A 393 -23.84 -1.42 13.27
C GLU A 393 -23.11 -1.10 14.57
N ARG A 394 -21.82 -0.85 14.48
CA ARG A 394 -20.98 -0.49 15.62
C ARG A 394 -21.43 0.81 16.27
N ASP A 395 -21.74 1.82 15.48
CA ASP A 395 -22.23 3.13 15.95
C ASP A 395 -23.60 3.01 16.61
N GLU A 396 -24.48 2.17 16.07
CA GLU A 396 -25.79 1.89 16.68
C GLU A 396 -25.62 1.26 18.08
N ILE A 397 -24.74 0.28 18.22
CA ILE A 397 -24.46 -0.34 19.52
C ILE A 397 -23.89 0.67 20.52
N MET A 398 -23.05 1.58 20.06
CA MET A 398 -22.47 2.61 20.92
C MET A 398 -23.45 3.70 21.33
N SER A 399 -24.43 4.00 20.50
CA SER A 399 -25.34 5.14 20.68
C SER A 399 -26.67 4.80 21.36
N LEU A 400 -27.14 3.55 21.24
CA LEU A 400 -28.40 3.14 21.80
C LEU A 400 -28.33 2.94 23.32
N ASP A 401 -29.34 3.42 24.04
CA ASP A 401 -29.46 3.25 25.49
C ASP A 401 -30.03 1.89 25.88
N ASN A 402 -30.63 1.17 24.95
CA ASN A 402 -31.19 -0.15 25.14
C ASN A 402 -30.84 -1.03 23.94
N LEU A 403 -30.17 -2.15 24.19
CA LEU A 403 -29.74 -3.12 23.17
C LEU A 403 -30.63 -4.37 23.10
N ASP A 404 -31.75 -4.41 23.81
CA ASP A 404 -32.59 -5.59 23.87
C ASP A 404 -33.09 -6.06 22.51
N ASP A 405 -33.53 -5.15 21.65
CA ASP A 405 -34.01 -5.48 20.31
C ASP A 405 -32.88 -6.06 19.43
N ILE A 406 -31.68 -5.52 19.54
CA ILE A 406 -30.49 -6.00 18.80
C ILE A 406 -30.12 -7.41 19.27
N ILE A 407 -30.08 -7.64 20.58
CA ILE A 407 -29.71 -8.93 21.17
C ILE A 407 -30.78 -9.99 20.83
N LYS A 408 -32.06 -9.65 20.96
CA LYS A 408 -33.14 -10.52 20.57
C LYS A 408 -33.09 -10.88 19.08
N GLY A 409 -32.79 -9.89 18.22
CA GLY A 409 -32.60 -10.11 16.79
C GLY A 409 -31.43 -11.03 16.49
N MET A 410 -30.36 -10.97 17.26
CA MET A 410 -29.21 -11.87 17.11
C MET A 410 -29.54 -13.29 17.51
N PHE A 411 -30.26 -13.51 18.60
CA PHE A 411 -30.79 -14.84 18.96
C PHE A 411 -31.70 -15.40 17.86
N ASN A 412 -32.58 -14.55 17.32
CA ASN A 412 -33.47 -14.95 16.23
C ASN A 412 -32.67 -15.42 15.01
N GLN A 413 -31.68 -14.67 14.58
CA GLN A 413 -30.82 -15.03 13.44
C GLN A 413 -30.02 -16.31 13.70
N ALA A 414 -29.44 -16.45 14.90
CA ALA A 414 -28.67 -17.63 15.28
C ALA A 414 -29.53 -18.90 15.27
N ILE A 415 -30.75 -18.81 15.79
CA ILE A 415 -31.71 -19.92 15.82
C ILE A 415 -32.22 -20.25 14.41
N GLU A 416 -32.47 -19.24 13.59
CA GLU A 416 -32.84 -19.44 12.17
C GLU A 416 -31.76 -20.20 11.40
N MET A 417 -30.50 -19.86 11.59
CA MET A 417 -29.37 -20.60 11.02
C MET A 417 -29.35 -22.07 11.49
N THR A 418 -29.58 -22.27 12.77
CA THR A 418 -29.62 -23.63 13.34
C THR A 418 -30.73 -24.46 12.73
N ILE A 419 -31.92 -23.89 12.58
CA ILE A 419 -33.09 -24.57 11.97
C ILE A 419 -32.74 -24.96 10.52
N LYS A 420 -32.10 -24.08 9.74
CA LYS A 420 -31.71 -24.40 8.37
C LYS A 420 -30.71 -25.55 8.29
N GLN A 421 -29.79 -25.67 9.24
CA GLN A 421 -28.83 -26.77 9.29
C GLN A 421 -29.47 -28.14 9.59
N TYR A 422 -30.61 -28.18 10.25
CA TYR A 422 -31.29 -29.39 10.65
C TYR A 422 -32.51 -29.72 9.78
N ILE A 423 -32.59 -29.16 8.58
CA ILE A 423 -33.58 -29.55 7.58
C ILE A 423 -33.17 -30.88 6.97
N ILE A 424 -34.02 -31.90 7.14
CA ILE A 424 -33.78 -33.26 6.65
C ILE A 424 -34.23 -33.44 5.19
N ASP A 425 -35.32 -32.78 4.79
CA ASP A 425 -35.88 -32.86 3.44
C ASP A 425 -36.27 -31.47 2.94
N ASP A 426 -35.53 -31.00 1.95
CA ASP A 426 -35.74 -29.69 1.31
C ASP A 426 -37.10 -29.59 0.59
N LYS A 427 -37.66 -30.71 0.13
CA LYS A 427 -38.94 -30.71 -0.60
C LYS A 427 -40.14 -30.54 0.31
N HIS A 428 -40.06 -31.02 1.52
CA HIS A 428 -41.18 -31.03 2.46
C HIS A 428 -40.97 -30.14 3.68
N GLY A 429 -39.80 -29.52 3.82
CA GLY A 429 -39.45 -28.68 4.95
C GLY A 429 -39.41 -29.42 6.29
N THR A 430 -39.14 -30.72 6.28
CA THR A 430 -39.08 -31.54 7.49
C THR A 430 -37.81 -31.21 8.28
N ILE A 431 -38.00 -30.88 9.55
CA ILE A 431 -36.91 -30.43 10.44
C ILE A 431 -36.68 -31.51 11.50
N ASP A 432 -35.41 -31.78 11.82
CA ASP A 432 -35.03 -32.53 13.01
C ASP A 432 -35.16 -31.63 14.24
N VAL A 433 -36.35 -31.57 14.80
CA VAL A 433 -36.66 -30.69 15.95
C VAL A 433 -35.82 -31.02 17.17
N ASP A 434 -35.59 -32.31 17.45
CA ASP A 434 -34.79 -32.73 18.60
C ASP A 434 -33.32 -32.26 18.46
N GLY A 435 -32.76 -32.35 17.26
CA GLY A 435 -31.44 -31.83 16.96
C GLY A 435 -31.32 -30.31 17.14
N VAL A 436 -32.33 -29.58 16.68
CA VAL A 436 -32.39 -28.10 16.87
C VAL A 436 -32.47 -27.75 18.36
N LEU A 437 -33.34 -28.43 19.12
CA LEU A 437 -33.50 -28.16 20.54
C LEU A 437 -32.23 -28.47 21.34
N ASP A 438 -31.56 -29.55 21.04
CA ASP A 438 -30.30 -29.91 21.69
C ASP A 438 -29.19 -28.89 21.40
N PHE A 439 -29.08 -28.48 20.15
CA PHE A 439 -28.08 -27.47 19.75
C PHE A 439 -28.34 -26.11 20.41
N VAL A 440 -29.58 -25.65 20.38
CA VAL A 440 -29.97 -24.35 20.97
C VAL A 440 -29.78 -24.36 22.48
N ALA A 441 -30.20 -25.44 23.13
CA ALA A 441 -30.06 -25.61 24.59
C ALA A 441 -28.60 -25.60 25.02
N LYS A 442 -27.72 -26.24 24.26
CA LYS A 442 -26.30 -26.32 24.55
C LYS A 442 -25.56 -25.00 24.31
N ASN A 443 -25.92 -24.28 23.26
CA ASN A 443 -25.15 -23.13 22.79
C ASN A 443 -25.75 -21.79 23.20
N TYR A 444 -27.08 -21.65 23.24
CA TYR A 444 -27.74 -20.36 23.45
C TYR A 444 -28.61 -20.29 24.71
N MET A 445 -28.66 -21.34 25.49
CA MET A 445 -29.40 -21.41 26.75
C MET A 445 -28.52 -21.82 27.92
N LEU A 446 -28.85 -21.35 29.11
CA LEU A 446 -28.22 -21.77 30.36
C LEU A 446 -28.95 -22.95 30.98
N LEU A 447 -30.26 -22.99 30.82
CA LEU A 447 -31.14 -24.02 31.36
C LEU A 447 -31.86 -24.73 30.21
N ALA A 448 -31.47 -25.97 29.99
CA ALA A 448 -31.94 -26.81 28.87
C ALA A 448 -33.34 -27.41 29.12
N THR A 449 -34.34 -26.57 29.42
CA THR A 449 -35.71 -27.09 29.63
C THR A 449 -36.67 -26.46 28.65
N MET A 450 -37.08 -27.26 27.69
CA MET A 450 -38.25 -26.97 26.90
C MET A 450 -39.35 -27.98 27.24
N ASP A 451 -40.55 -27.47 27.54
CA ASP A 451 -41.70 -28.30 27.92
C ASP A 451 -42.11 -29.19 26.75
N ALA A 452 -42.35 -30.48 27.01
CA ALA A 452 -42.71 -31.47 26.00
C ALA A 452 -44.00 -31.13 25.22
N LYS A 453 -44.90 -30.35 25.80
CA LYS A 453 -46.12 -29.86 25.12
C LYS A 453 -45.83 -28.85 24.01
N ASN A 454 -44.76 -28.08 24.10
CA ASN A 454 -44.35 -27.12 23.09
C ASN A 454 -43.67 -27.80 21.92
N LYS A 455 -43.05 -28.97 22.10
CA LYS A 455 -42.40 -29.72 21.02
C LYS A 455 -43.40 -30.19 19.94
N ASP A 456 -44.59 -30.63 20.33
CA ASP A 456 -45.58 -31.14 19.38
C ASP A 456 -46.27 -30.04 18.57
N VAL A 457 -46.42 -28.84 19.13
CA VAL A 457 -47.05 -27.70 18.46
C VAL A 457 -46.16 -27.08 17.39
N VAL A 458 -44.84 -27.15 17.57
CA VAL A 458 -43.83 -26.51 16.68
C VAL A 458 -43.19 -27.48 15.69
N LYS A 459 -43.49 -28.79 15.78
CA LYS A 459 -42.82 -29.84 15.00
C LYS A 459 -42.95 -29.70 13.49
N ASN A 460 -44.00 -29.07 13.00
CA ASN A 460 -44.29 -28.90 11.58
C ASN A 460 -44.35 -27.44 11.12
N ASP A 461 -43.98 -26.48 11.99
CA ASP A 461 -44.01 -25.06 11.65
C ASP A 461 -42.66 -24.39 12.02
N PRO A 462 -41.77 -24.23 11.04
CA PRO A 462 -40.46 -23.58 11.27
C PRO A 462 -40.57 -22.19 11.86
N THR A 463 -41.60 -21.44 11.48
CA THR A 463 -41.79 -20.05 11.94
C THR A 463 -42.13 -20.00 13.42
N LYS A 464 -43.03 -20.89 13.89
CA LYS A 464 -43.37 -20.96 15.30
C LYS A 464 -42.23 -21.50 16.16
N LEU A 465 -41.47 -22.45 15.63
CA LEU A 465 -40.27 -22.96 16.31
C LEU A 465 -39.26 -21.83 16.52
N LEU A 466 -38.98 -21.04 15.49
CA LEU A 466 -38.10 -19.89 15.56
C LEU A 466 -38.56 -18.86 16.59
N GLU A 467 -39.83 -18.45 16.55
CA GLU A 467 -40.39 -17.47 17.48
C GLU A 467 -40.32 -17.99 18.93
N THR A 468 -40.71 -19.24 19.14
CA THR A 468 -40.75 -19.85 20.48
C THR A 468 -39.35 -19.94 21.09
N LEU A 469 -38.37 -20.44 20.33
CA LEU A 469 -36.99 -20.56 20.79
C LEU A 469 -36.33 -19.20 21.03
N THR A 470 -36.60 -18.24 20.17
CA THR A 470 -36.10 -16.88 20.35
C THR A 470 -36.62 -16.26 21.64
N GLU A 471 -37.91 -16.37 21.91
CA GLU A 471 -38.51 -15.88 23.16
C GLU A 471 -37.93 -16.58 24.40
N ILE A 472 -37.77 -17.88 24.35
CA ILE A 472 -37.19 -18.64 25.46
C ILE A 472 -35.73 -18.20 25.73
N CYS A 473 -34.90 -18.14 24.71
CA CYS A 473 -33.50 -17.73 24.85
C CYS A 473 -33.37 -16.32 25.39
N PHE A 474 -34.15 -15.39 24.87
CA PHE A 474 -34.11 -14.00 25.28
C PHE A 474 -34.65 -13.82 26.70
N SER A 475 -35.73 -14.50 27.06
CA SER A 475 -36.28 -14.46 28.41
C SER A 475 -35.33 -15.05 29.45
N GLN A 476 -34.68 -16.16 29.17
CA GLN A 476 -33.64 -16.72 30.05
C GLN A 476 -32.46 -15.78 30.23
N TYR A 477 -32.02 -15.14 29.14
CA TYR A 477 -30.99 -14.15 29.20
C TYR A 477 -31.36 -12.96 30.08
N GLN A 478 -32.57 -12.42 29.95
CA GLN A 478 -33.06 -11.31 30.78
C GLN A 478 -33.19 -11.70 32.26
N MET A 479 -33.66 -12.92 32.54
CA MET A 479 -33.75 -13.40 33.92
C MET A 479 -32.39 -13.52 34.61
N ARG A 480 -31.37 -13.86 33.85
CA ARG A 480 -30.01 -13.95 34.36
C ARG A 480 -29.44 -12.58 34.74
N LEU A 481 -29.83 -11.53 34.00
CA LEU A 481 -29.50 -10.15 34.34
C LEU A 481 -30.39 -9.73 35.50
N ASN A 482 -29.98 -10.02 36.72
CA ASN A 482 -30.73 -9.79 37.94
C ASN A 482 -31.24 -8.34 38.03
N LYS A 483 -32.47 -8.15 38.49
CA LYS A 483 -33.15 -6.87 38.63
C LYS A 483 -32.42 -5.86 39.54
N ASP A 484 -31.46 -6.33 40.30
CA ASP A 484 -30.68 -5.51 41.25
C ASP A 484 -29.41 -4.86 40.60
N ILE A 485 -29.15 -5.15 39.30
CA ILE A 485 -28.00 -4.58 38.58
C ILE A 485 -28.44 -3.28 37.91
N GLU A 486 -27.65 -2.23 38.09
CA GLU A 486 -27.90 -0.95 37.43
C GLU A 486 -27.93 -1.08 35.91
N HIS A 487 -28.86 -0.40 35.26
CA HIS A 487 -29.04 -0.45 33.81
C HIS A 487 -27.74 -0.07 33.06
N GLU A 488 -27.00 0.90 33.57
CA GLU A 488 -25.73 1.31 32.98
C GLU A 488 -24.68 0.21 32.98
N LYS A 489 -24.60 -0.59 34.04
CA LYS A 489 -23.68 -1.75 34.11
C LYS A 489 -24.07 -2.85 33.12
N ILE A 490 -25.37 -3.10 32.97
CA ILE A 490 -25.89 -4.05 31.98
C ILE A 490 -25.54 -3.60 30.58
N LEU A 491 -25.76 -2.32 30.27
CA LEU A 491 -25.45 -1.73 28.97
C LEU A 491 -23.96 -1.79 28.64
N ASN A 492 -23.10 -1.51 29.60
CA ASN A 492 -21.65 -1.60 29.44
C ASN A 492 -21.21 -3.05 29.22
N TYR A 493 -21.79 -4.00 29.92
CA TYR A 493 -21.54 -5.42 29.71
C TYR A 493 -21.93 -5.86 28.30
N GLU A 494 -23.15 -5.52 27.88
CA GLU A 494 -23.65 -5.87 26.55
C GLU A 494 -22.79 -5.22 25.44
N ARG A 495 -22.45 -3.94 25.55
CA ARG A 495 -21.56 -3.25 24.61
C ARG A 495 -20.18 -3.90 24.54
N SER A 496 -19.63 -4.25 25.69
CA SER A 496 -18.32 -4.91 25.76
C SER A 496 -18.30 -6.24 24.97
N ILE A 497 -19.34 -7.04 25.14
CA ILE A 497 -19.43 -8.32 24.41
C ILE A 497 -19.67 -8.09 22.92
N LEU A 498 -20.65 -7.27 22.57
CA LEU A 498 -21.00 -7.03 21.17
C LEU A 498 -19.86 -6.40 20.39
N LEU A 499 -19.28 -5.32 20.92
CA LEU A 499 -18.17 -4.64 20.28
C LEU A 499 -16.90 -5.51 20.24
N GLY A 500 -16.65 -6.26 21.30
CA GLY A 500 -15.50 -7.16 21.35
C GLY A 500 -15.55 -8.24 20.27
N VAL A 501 -16.71 -8.86 20.07
CA VAL A 501 -16.90 -9.86 19.02
C VAL A 501 -16.83 -9.23 17.63
N ILE A 502 -17.49 -8.10 17.44
CA ILE A 502 -17.50 -7.39 16.16
C ILE A 502 -16.07 -6.99 15.77
N ASP A 503 -15.33 -6.35 16.67
CA ASP A 503 -13.99 -5.88 16.40
C ASP A 503 -13.02 -7.03 16.12
N TYR A 504 -13.07 -8.08 16.92
CA TYR A 504 -12.25 -9.28 16.71
C TYR A 504 -12.55 -9.95 15.35
N THR A 505 -13.80 -10.14 15.05
CA THR A 505 -14.22 -10.80 13.81
C THR A 505 -13.91 -9.93 12.59
N TRP A 506 -14.12 -8.63 12.70
CA TRP A 506 -13.81 -7.68 11.62
C TRP A 506 -12.32 -7.62 11.31
N ILE A 507 -11.45 -7.57 12.33
CA ILE A 507 -10.00 -7.58 12.14
C ILE A 507 -9.55 -8.85 11.41
N ASN A 508 -10.06 -10.01 11.82
CA ASN A 508 -9.76 -11.27 11.15
C ASN A 508 -10.30 -11.31 9.72
N HIS A 509 -11.46 -10.69 9.48
CA HIS A 509 -12.04 -10.58 8.14
C HIS A 509 -11.19 -9.70 7.21
N ILE A 510 -10.68 -8.57 7.70
CA ILE A 510 -9.77 -7.70 6.94
C ILE A 510 -8.52 -8.50 6.50
N ASP A 511 -7.94 -9.27 7.41
CA ASP A 511 -6.80 -10.11 7.09
C ASP A 511 -7.14 -11.18 6.04
N ALA A 512 -8.29 -11.84 6.18
CA ALA A 512 -8.77 -12.82 5.22
C ALA A 512 -9.03 -12.19 3.83
N MET A 513 -9.56 -10.97 3.80
CA MET A 513 -9.81 -10.23 2.56
C MET A 513 -8.50 -9.81 1.88
N THR A 514 -7.51 -9.42 2.65
CA THR A 514 -6.17 -9.10 2.12
C THR A 514 -5.55 -10.34 1.48
N LYS A 515 -5.65 -11.49 2.13
CA LYS A 515 -5.17 -12.77 1.58
C LYS A 515 -5.93 -13.17 0.32
N LEU A 516 -7.24 -12.97 0.29
CA LEU A 516 -8.05 -13.21 -0.90
C LEU A 516 -7.60 -12.34 -2.08
N ARG A 517 -7.41 -11.05 -1.84
CA ARG A 517 -6.96 -10.11 -2.86
C ARG A 517 -5.60 -10.51 -3.44
N ASN A 518 -4.65 -10.87 -2.58
CA ASN A 518 -3.32 -11.29 -2.99
C ASN A 518 -3.36 -12.61 -3.78
N GLY A 519 -4.30 -13.50 -3.47
CA GLY A 519 -4.44 -14.79 -4.14
C GLY A 519 -5.32 -14.79 -5.39
N ILE A 520 -6.09 -13.71 -5.63
CA ILE A 520 -7.08 -13.69 -6.72
C ILE A 520 -6.43 -13.73 -8.10
N TYR A 521 -5.24 -13.15 -8.26
CA TYR A 521 -4.49 -13.18 -9.50
C TYR A 521 -4.03 -14.60 -9.90
N LEU A 522 -3.82 -15.46 -8.93
CA LEU A 522 -3.47 -16.87 -9.18
C LEU A 522 -4.67 -17.67 -9.72
N ARG A 523 -5.89 -17.24 -9.42
CA ARG A 523 -7.13 -17.84 -9.96
C ARG A 523 -7.49 -17.32 -11.34
N ALA A 524 -6.89 -16.21 -11.78
CA ALA A 524 -7.16 -15.58 -13.08
C ALA A 524 -6.68 -16.39 -14.30
N TYR A 525 -5.98 -17.49 -14.11
CA TYR A 525 -5.56 -18.40 -15.17
C TYR A 525 -6.73 -19.03 -15.94
N ALA A 526 -7.97 -18.92 -15.44
CA ALA A 526 -9.15 -19.53 -16.06
C ALA A 526 -10.02 -18.55 -16.85
N GLN A 527 -9.47 -17.46 -17.38
CA GLN A 527 -10.16 -16.43 -18.20
C GLN A 527 -11.29 -15.67 -17.47
N LYS A 528 -11.35 -15.72 -16.16
CA LYS A 528 -12.32 -14.95 -15.38
C LYS A 528 -11.74 -13.59 -14.97
N ASN A 529 -12.60 -12.57 -14.94
CA ASN A 529 -12.21 -11.25 -14.47
C ASN A 529 -11.87 -11.30 -12.97
N PRO A 530 -10.61 -10.97 -12.57
CA PRO A 530 -10.20 -11.05 -11.17
C PRO A 530 -11.06 -10.20 -10.22
N LEU A 531 -11.48 -9.03 -10.64
CA LEU A 531 -12.32 -8.14 -9.82
C LEU A 531 -13.70 -8.76 -9.57
N SER A 532 -14.31 -9.38 -10.58
CA SER A 532 -15.61 -10.06 -10.45
C SER A 532 -15.51 -11.23 -9.48
N GLU A 533 -14.47 -12.05 -9.59
CA GLU A 533 -14.24 -13.16 -8.65
C GLU A 533 -14.00 -12.66 -7.23
N TYR A 534 -13.19 -11.62 -7.07
CA TYR A 534 -12.97 -11.00 -5.78
C TYR A 534 -14.27 -10.49 -5.16
N THR A 535 -15.12 -9.82 -5.95
CA THR A 535 -16.39 -9.29 -5.50
C THR A 535 -17.34 -10.41 -5.02
N GLU A 536 -17.45 -11.50 -5.77
CA GLU A 536 -18.30 -12.64 -5.40
C GLU A 536 -17.80 -13.35 -4.14
N GLU A 537 -16.51 -13.66 -4.08
CA GLU A 537 -15.90 -14.29 -2.91
C GLU A 537 -15.98 -13.40 -1.67
N ALA A 538 -15.74 -12.09 -1.85
CA ALA A 538 -15.84 -11.11 -0.79
C ALA A 538 -17.25 -11.03 -0.20
N PHE A 539 -18.27 -11.04 -1.05
CA PHE A 539 -19.67 -11.07 -0.63
C PHE A 539 -19.96 -12.31 0.21
N TYR A 540 -19.56 -13.47 -0.29
CA TYR A 540 -19.75 -14.73 0.43
C TYR A 540 -19.03 -14.72 1.79
N MET A 541 -17.79 -14.33 1.83
CA MET A 541 -16.99 -14.26 3.07
C MET A 541 -17.59 -13.26 4.07
N PHE A 542 -18.10 -12.14 3.59
CA PHE A 542 -18.74 -11.13 4.43
C PHE A 542 -20.05 -11.65 5.05
N GLU A 543 -20.87 -12.33 4.26
CA GLU A 543 -22.09 -12.96 4.77
C GLU A 543 -21.78 -14.03 5.83
N GLN A 544 -20.76 -14.86 5.60
CA GLN A 544 -20.30 -15.84 6.58
C GLN A 544 -19.75 -15.17 7.85
N MET A 545 -19.04 -14.07 7.71
CA MET A 545 -18.55 -13.30 8.85
C MET A 545 -19.70 -12.74 9.68
N LYS A 546 -20.72 -12.17 9.06
CA LYS A 546 -21.90 -11.66 9.78
C LYS A 546 -22.62 -12.76 10.56
N LEU A 547 -22.77 -13.94 9.96
CA LEU A 547 -23.35 -15.10 10.62
C LEU A 547 -22.48 -15.57 11.79
N SER A 548 -21.17 -15.56 11.64
CA SER A 548 -20.24 -15.88 12.71
C SER A 548 -20.33 -14.90 13.89
N ILE A 549 -20.48 -13.61 13.62
CA ILE A 549 -20.69 -12.59 14.66
C ILE A 549 -21.95 -12.88 15.46
N VAL A 550 -23.05 -13.15 14.79
CA VAL A 550 -24.34 -13.46 15.43
C VAL A 550 -24.21 -14.71 16.31
N ASP A 551 -23.60 -15.77 15.82
CA ASP A 551 -23.38 -17.00 16.58
C ASP A 551 -22.48 -16.77 17.82
N MET A 552 -21.36 -16.09 17.65
CA MET A 552 -20.43 -15.81 18.75
C MET A 552 -21.05 -14.92 19.83
N ILE A 553 -21.77 -13.89 19.43
CA ILE A 553 -22.46 -12.99 20.38
C ILE A 553 -23.52 -13.77 21.15
N SER A 554 -24.36 -14.56 20.46
CA SER A 554 -25.42 -15.35 21.08
C SER A 554 -24.87 -16.37 22.09
N LYS A 555 -23.72 -16.98 21.79
CA LYS A 555 -23.01 -17.87 22.71
C LYS A 555 -22.39 -17.13 23.89
N ASN A 556 -21.65 -16.08 23.61
CA ASN A 556 -20.86 -15.37 24.62
C ASN A 556 -21.74 -14.62 25.61
N ILE A 557 -22.82 -13.99 25.15
CA ILE A 557 -23.70 -13.22 26.03
C ILE A 557 -24.42 -14.10 27.06
N VAL A 558 -24.62 -15.34 26.73
CA VAL A 558 -25.25 -16.33 27.62
C VAL A 558 -24.26 -16.93 28.61
N HIS A 559 -23.02 -17.21 28.15
CA HIS A 559 -22.03 -17.93 28.96
C HIS A 559 -21.09 -17.03 29.76
N MET A 560 -20.90 -15.78 29.36
CA MET A 560 -20.09 -14.80 30.11
C MET A 560 -21.01 -14.06 31.09
N GLY A 561 -20.60 -13.89 32.33
CA GLY A 561 -21.43 -13.26 33.37
C GLY A 561 -20.87 -11.92 33.82
N ILE A 562 -21.76 -11.07 34.35
CA ILE A 562 -21.36 -9.87 35.09
C ILE A 562 -20.87 -10.33 36.47
N ARG A 563 -19.61 -10.04 36.78
CA ARG A 563 -19.06 -10.32 38.12
C ARG A 563 -19.56 -9.25 39.10
N PRO A 564 -20.06 -9.64 40.29
CA PRO A 564 -20.36 -8.66 41.33
C PRO A 564 -19.10 -7.91 41.74
N GLY A 565 -19.09 -6.59 41.60
CA GLY A 565 -18.01 -5.74 42.05
C GLY A 565 -16.97 -5.29 41.01
N SER A 566 -17.18 -5.54 39.70
CA SER A 566 -16.36 -4.97 38.63
C SER A 566 -16.95 -3.68 38.06
#